data_a64811f65f9a51b8efcaede65b3fdff6
#
_entry.id   a64811f65f9a51b8efcaede65b3fdff6
#
_cell.length_a   1.000
_cell.length_b   1.000
_cell.length_c   1.000
_cell.angle_alpha   90.00
_cell.angle_beta   90.00
_cell.angle_gamma   90.00
#
_symmetry.space_group_name_H-M   'P 1'
#
loop_
_entity.id
_entity.type
_entity.pdbx_description
1 polymer ?
#
loop_
_entity_poly.entity_id
_entity_poly.type
_entity_poly.pdbx_seq_one_letter_code
_entity_poly.pdbx_strand_id
1 'polypeptide(L)'
;MGWASGPVTVMHTAEEAESFVPENGKPISIVAQTTFNYNKFKDLVEIFLKKSYDSTVLKTICNATEERQTEARAIARKVDAMFVVGGRHSSNTQKLYEICKEECKNTYFIETLVDLESKPFQSFGRVGITAGASTPNKIIEEVQKMSEMSFEQMLDESFKTIRNGEVVEGTVIDVKDDQIILNIGYKADGIITRNEYTNEANVDLTTVVSV
;
A
#
# COMPACT_ATOMS: atom_id res chain seq x y z
N MET A 1 15.51 -14.77 -24.06
CA MET A 1 16.82 -14.95 -24.75
C MET A 1 16.71 -15.74 -26.05
N GLY A 2 15.60 -16.38 -26.37
CA GLY A 2 15.44 -17.25 -27.54
C GLY A 2 15.52 -16.59 -28.94
N TRP A 3 15.67 -15.27 -29.03
CA TRP A 3 15.70 -14.54 -30.30
C TRP A 3 17.10 -13.99 -30.69
N ALA A 4 18.08 -14.11 -29.80
CA ALA A 4 19.41 -13.63 -30.05
C ALA A 4 20.20 -14.67 -30.82
N SER A 5 20.79 -14.28 -31.96
CA SER A 5 21.65 -15.14 -32.79
C SER A 5 23.13 -15.08 -32.38
N GLY A 6 23.49 -14.29 -31.36
CA GLY A 6 24.84 -14.08 -30.88
C GLY A 6 24.97 -14.26 -29.35
N PRO A 7 26.16 -14.06 -28.79
CA PRO A 7 26.37 -14.10 -27.32
C PRO A 7 25.48 -13.09 -26.60
N VAL A 8 24.87 -13.53 -25.50
CA VAL A 8 24.01 -12.68 -24.67
C VAL A 8 24.54 -12.68 -23.24
N THR A 9 24.79 -11.50 -22.71
CA THR A 9 25.12 -11.31 -21.29
C THR A 9 23.95 -10.60 -20.58
N VAL A 10 23.48 -11.16 -19.48
CA VAL A 10 22.42 -10.56 -18.66
C VAL A 10 23.07 -9.87 -17.47
N MET A 11 22.66 -8.62 -17.21
CA MET A 11 23.19 -7.80 -16.11
C MET A 11 22.04 -7.20 -15.32
N HIS A 12 22.25 -7.10 -14.02
CA HIS A 12 21.27 -6.58 -13.07
C HIS A 12 21.80 -5.40 -12.23
N THR A 13 23.11 -5.25 -12.15
CA THR A 13 23.77 -4.28 -11.28
C THR A 13 24.76 -3.38 -12.04
N ALA A 14 25.09 -2.25 -11.43
CA ALA A 14 26.10 -1.32 -11.95
C ALA A 14 27.49 -1.95 -11.98
N GLU A 15 27.84 -2.73 -10.97
CA GLU A 15 29.13 -3.42 -10.85
C GLU A 15 29.33 -4.42 -11.98
N GLU A 16 28.28 -5.15 -12.38
CA GLU A 16 28.31 -6.06 -13.52
C GLU A 16 28.54 -5.30 -14.83
N ALA A 17 27.89 -4.13 -14.99
CA ALA A 17 28.09 -3.28 -16.17
C ALA A 17 29.50 -2.65 -16.18
N GLU A 18 30.01 -2.26 -15.02
CA GLU A 18 31.37 -1.73 -14.90
C GLU A 18 32.45 -2.78 -15.19
N SER A 19 32.25 -4.02 -14.80
CA SER A 19 33.19 -5.11 -15.04
C SER A 19 33.10 -5.70 -16.45
N PHE A 20 32.02 -5.41 -17.20
CA PHE A 20 31.84 -5.95 -18.53
C PHE A 20 32.86 -5.43 -19.56
N VAL A 21 33.38 -6.34 -20.34
CA VAL A 21 34.27 -6.05 -21.49
C VAL A 21 33.72 -6.82 -22.70
N PRO A 22 33.42 -6.12 -23.81
CA PRO A 22 32.94 -6.80 -25.01
C PRO A 22 34.04 -7.65 -25.63
N GLU A 23 33.68 -8.81 -26.18
CA GLU A 23 34.63 -9.67 -26.88
C GLU A 23 35.20 -8.98 -28.14
N ASN A 24 36.50 -8.88 -28.20
CA ASN A 24 37.24 -8.41 -29.40
C ASN A 24 36.77 -7.04 -29.94
N GLY A 25 36.29 -6.13 -29.15
CA GLY A 25 35.84 -4.80 -29.58
C GLY A 25 34.61 -4.84 -30.51
N LYS A 26 33.83 -5.91 -30.51
CA LYS A 26 32.60 -6.00 -31.30
C LYS A 26 31.55 -4.99 -30.82
N PRO A 27 30.73 -4.44 -31.72
CA PRO A 27 29.63 -3.59 -31.36
C PRO A 27 28.62 -4.36 -30.49
N ILE A 28 28.04 -3.70 -29.50
CA ILE A 28 27.07 -4.27 -28.58
C ILE A 28 25.70 -3.63 -28.72
N SER A 29 24.65 -4.42 -28.56
CA SER A 29 23.28 -3.92 -28.51
C SER A 29 22.76 -4.06 -27.08
N ILE A 30 22.30 -2.96 -26.51
CA ILE A 30 21.79 -2.90 -25.15
C ILE A 30 20.27 -2.87 -25.20
N VAL A 31 19.64 -3.85 -24.55
CA VAL A 31 18.18 -4.01 -24.49
C VAL A 31 17.75 -4.28 -23.04
N ALA A 32 16.53 -3.94 -22.68
CA ALA A 32 15.92 -4.28 -21.41
C ALA A 32 14.61 -5.04 -21.59
N GLN A 33 14.16 -5.72 -20.54
CA GLN A 33 12.78 -6.20 -20.48
C GLN A 33 11.80 -5.02 -20.54
N THR A 34 10.62 -5.23 -21.12
CA THR A 34 9.58 -4.19 -21.26
C THR A 34 9.11 -3.62 -19.93
N THR A 35 9.26 -4.37 -18.84
CA THR A 35 8.88 -4.03 -17.46
C THR A 35 10.06 -3.64 -16.58
N PHE A 36 11.28 -3.50 -17.13
CA PHE A 36 12.46 -3.16 -16.33
C PHE A 36 12.34 -1.77 -15.72
N ASN A 37 13.04 -1.52 -14.61
CA ASN A 37 13.08 -0.20 -13.99
C ASN A 37 13.79 0.80 -14.91
N TYR A 38 13.06 1.82 -15.36
CA TYR A 38 13.53 2.79 -16.32
C TYR A 38 14.76 3.57 -15.85
N ASN A 39 14.78 4.01 -14.60
CA ASN A 39 15.93 4.74 -14.07
C ASN A 39 17.17 3.85 -13.96
N LYS A 40 17.02 2.63 -13.44
CA LYS A 40 18.14 1.66 -13.40
C LYS A 40 18.69 1.37 -14.80
N PHE A 41 17.82 1.30 -15.81
CA PHE A 41 18.25 1.12 -17.20
C PHE A 41 19.08 2.31 -17.70
N LYS A 42 18.66 3.53 -17.41
CA LYS A 42 19.42 4.74 -17.77
C LYS A 42 20.80 4.74 -17.11
N ASP A 43 20.87 4.45 -15.82
CA ASP A 43 22.12 4.40 -15.08
C ASP A 43 23.11 3.37 -15.68
N LEU A 44 22.60 2.17 -16.04
CA LEU A 44 23.41 1.15 -16.69
C LEU A 44 23.87 1.60 -18.09
N VAL A 45 23.01 2.22 -18.88
CA VAL A 45 23.37 2.76 -20.19
C VAL A 45 24.48 3.82 -20.08
N GLU A 46 24.39 4.72 -19.09
CA GLU A 46 25.42 5.73 -18.84
C GLU A 46 26.81 5.13 -18.58
N ILE A 47 26.88 3.99 -17.88
CA ILE A 47 28.14 3.27 -17.65
C ILE A 47 28.74 2.83 -18.99
N PHE A 48 27.94 2.24 -19.90
CA PHE A 48 28.42 1.81 -21.22
C PHE A 48 28.85 2.98 -22.10
N LEU A 49 28.11 4.09 -22.07
CA LEU A 49 28.48 5.31 -22.82
C LEU A 49 29.82 5.90 -22.33
N LYS A 50 30.07 5.91 -21.00
CA LYS A 50 31.35 6.36 -20.44
C LYS A 50 32.53 5.49 -20.85
N LYS A 51 32.30 4.21 -21.11
CA LYS A 51 33.34 3.26 -21.57
C LYS A 51 33.65 3.38 -23.05
N SER A 52 32.95 4.24 -23.79
CA SER A 52 33.16 4.48 -25.21
C SER A 52 33.10 3.22 -26.11
N TYR A 53 32.31 2.22 -25.71
CA TYR A 53 32.08 1.06 -26.55
C TYR A 53 31.21 1.45 -27.76
N ASP A 54 31.45 0.80 -28.92
CA ASP A 54 30.53 0.88 -30.06
C ASP A 54 29.21 0.19 -29.65
N SER A 55 28.24 1.00 -29.22
CA SER A 55 27.01 0.51 -28.59
C SER A 55 25.77 1.12 -29.20
N THR A 56 24.78 0.27 -29.46
CA THR A 56 23.41 0.66 -29.86
C THR A 56 22.44 0.39 -28.71
N VAL A 57 21.80 1.44 -28.21
CA VAL A 57 20.78 1.33 -27.17
C VAL A 57 19.41 1.27 -27.81
N LEU A 58 18.68 0.18 -27.58
CA LEU A 58 17.31 0.02 -28.07
C LEU A 58 16.32 0.30 -26.94
N LYS A 59 15.39 1.23 -27.17
CA LYS A 59 14.34 1.56 -26.20
C LYS A 59 13.27 0.45 -26.20
N THR A 60 13.51 -0.62 -25.46
CA THR A 60 12.62 -1.78 -25.35
C THR A 60 11.68 -1.74 -24.16
N ILE A 61 11.86 -0.82 -23.23
CA ILE A 61 10.91 -0.57 -22.14
C ILE A 61 9.66 0.07 -22.74
N CYS A 62 8.49 -0.48 -22.37
CA CYS A 62 7.21 0.04 -22.84
C CYS A 62 6.96 1.47 -22.29
N ASN A 63 6.50 2.41 -23.15
CA ASN A 63 6.23 3.79 -22.74
C ASN A 63 5.22 3.85 -21.58
N ALA A 64 4.15 3.05 -21.63
CA ALA A 64 3.17 2.97 -20.54
C ALA A 64 3.79 2.47 -19.22
N THR A 65 4.83 1.63 -19.28
CA THR A 65 5.59 1.21 -18.10
C THR A 65 6.43 2.36 -17.56
N GLU A 66 7.12 3.09 -18.42
CA GLU A 66 7.93 4.26 -18.06
C GLU A 66 7.08 5.35 -17.40
N GLU A 67 5.95 5.71 -18.01
CA GLU A 67 5.01 6.70 -17.50
C GLU A 67 4.49 6.29 -16.11
N ARG A 68 3.99 5.05 -15.96
CA ARG A 68 3.48 4.52 -14.70
C ARG A 68 4.54 4.51 -13.60
N GLN A 69 5.77 4.14 -13.90
CA GLN A 69 6.87 4.16 -12.93
C GLN A 69 7.21 5.59 -12.50
N THR A 70 7.20 6.54 -13.43
CA THR A 70 7.46 7.96 -13.15
C THR A 70 6.36 8.57 -12.28
N GLU A 71 5.09 8.30 -12.59
CA GLU A 71 3.95 8.76 -11.81
C GLU A 71 3.94 8.14 -10.40
N ALA A 72 4.13 6.83 -10.30
CA ALA A 72 4.18 6.13 -9.01
C ALA A 72 5.27 6.70 -8.10
N ARG A 73 6.46 6.99 -8.64
CA ARG A 73 7.54 7.64 -7.91
C ARG A 73 7.16 9.05 -7.46
N ALA A 74 6.53 9.84 -8.34
CA ALA A 74 6.12 11.20 -8.02
C ALA A 74 5.03 11.26 -6.93
N ILE A 75 4.10 10.28 -6.92
CA ILE A 75 3.08 10.14 -5.90
C ILE A 75 3.72 9.70 -4.58
N ALA A 76 4.57 8.67 -4.60
CA ALA A 76 5.21 8.11 -3.40
C ALA A 76 5.99 9.17 -2.59
N ARG A 77 6.56 10.19 -3.26
CA ARG A 77 7.23 11.32 -2.60
C ARG A 77 6.30 12.27 -1.85
N LYS A 78 5.00 12.24 -2.13
CA LYS A 78 4.02 13.24 -1.63
C LYS A 78 3.04 12.67 -0.61
N VAL A 79 3.10 11.36 -0.36
CA VAL A 79 2.13 10.64 0.48
C VAL A 79 2.79 10.01 1.71
N ASP A 80 1.99 9.73 2.72
CA ASP A 80 2.44 9.12 3.97
C ASP A 80 2.48 7.58 3.86
N ALA A 81 1.64 7.02 2.98
CA ALA A 81 1.65 5.60 2.65
C ALA A 81 1.36 5.37 1.16
N MET A 82 1.87 4.27 0.63
CA MET A 82 1.71 3.87 -0.77
C MET A 82 1.20 2.44 -0.87
N PHE A 83 0.11 2.23 -1.60
CA PHE A 83 -0.47 0.92 -1.88
C PHE A 83 -0.23 0.54 -3.34
N VAL A 84 0.46 -0.58 -3.54
CA VAL A 84 0.76 -1.11 -4.86
C VAL A 84 -0.11 -2.35 -5.09
N VAL A 85 -1.11 -2.19 -5.95
CA VAL A 85 -2.15 -3.19 -6.21
C VAL A 85 -1.78 -4.09 -7.38
N GLY A 86 -1.85 -5.41 -7.18
CA GLY A 86 -1.65 -6.40 -8.24
C GLY A 86 -0.98 -7.69 -7.77
N GLY A 87 -0.80 -8.64 -8.68
CA GLY A 87 -0.25 -9.95 -8.34
C GLY A 87 1.23 -9.90 -7.95
N ARG A 88 1.60 -10.62 -6.88
CA ARG A 88 2.99 -10.70 -6.37
C ARG A 88 3.97 -11.29 -7.38
N HIS A 89 3.49 -12.09 -8.31
CA HIS A 89 4.30 -12.70 -9.38
C HIS A 89 4.42 -11.82 -10.62
N SER A 90 3.72 -10.69 -10.68
CA SER A 90 3.81 -9.74 -11.79
C SER A 90 5.11 -8.94 -11.71
N SER A 91 6.00 -9.11 -12.68
CA SER A 91 7.26 -8.36 -12.77
C SER A 91 7.03 -6.85 -12.76
N ASN A 92 5.99 -6.35 -13.45
CA ASN A 92 5.66 -4.93 -13.45
C ASN A 92 5.21 -4.43 -12.07
N THR A 93 4.38 -5.21 -11.36
CA THR A 93 3.91 -4.83 -10.01
C THR A 93 5.04 -4.85 -8.99
N GLN A 94 5.95 -5.83 -9.08
CA GLN A 94 7.15 -5.88 -8.24
C GLN A 94 8.03 -4.65 -8.44
N LYS A 95 8.24 -4.23 -9.69
CA LYS A 95 9.05 -3.03 -10.00
C LYS A 95 8.40 -1.75 -9.49
N LEU A 96 7.08 -1.62 -9.60
CA LEU A 96 6.35 -0.49 -9.01
C LEU A 96 6.51 -0.47 -7.47
N TYR A 97 6.41 -1.64 -6.84
CA TYR A 97 6.62 -1.75 -5.39
C TYR A 97 8.03 -1.31 -4.97
N GLU A 98 9.07 -1.80 -5.67
CA GLU A 98 10.46 -1.40 -5.42
C GLU A 98 10.63 0.12 -5.52
N ILE A 99 10.12 0.73 -6.61
CA ILE A 99 10.20 2.17 -6.87
C ILE A 99 9.47 2.98 -5.79
N CYS A 100 8.26 2.56 -5.41
CA CYS A 100 7.51 3.24 -4.35
C CYS A 100 8.20 3.11 -3.00
N LYS A 101 8.78 1.94 -2.70
CA LYS A 101 9.48 1.67 -1.45
C LYS A 101 10.77 2.48 -1.27
N GLU A 102 11.45 2.83 -2.37
CA GLU A 102 12.61 3.73 -2.36
C GLU A 102 12.23 5.14 -1.86
N GLU A 103 11.03 5.64 -2.18
CA GLU A 103 10.58 7.00 -1.89
C GLU A 103 9.65 7.08 -0.66
N CYS A 104 8.90 6.02 -0.34
CA CYS A 104 7.94 5.97 0.77
C CYS A 104 8.17 4.72 1.63
N LYS A 105 8.56 4.92 2.91
CA LYS A 105 8.81 3.80 3.83
C LYS A 105 7.58 2.92 4.06
N ASN A 106 6.39 3.54 4.11
CA ASN A 106 5.12 2.86 4.32
C ASN A 106 4.52 2.40 2.98
N THR A 107 5.24 1.58 2.24
CA THR A 107 4.76 0.98 0.99
C THR A 107 4.29 -0.43 1.23
N TYR A 108 3.05 -0.71 0.82
CA TYR A 108 2.36 -1.98 1.02
C TYR A 108 1.99 -2.60 -0.32
N PHE A 109 2.15 -3.91 -0.40
CA PHE A 109 1.75 -4.71 -1.55
C PHE A 109 0.34 -5.25 -1.30
N ILE A 110 -0.59 -5.01 -2.21
CA ILE A 110 -2.00 -5.40 -2.10
C ILE A 110 -2.35 -6.31 -3.27
N GLU A 111 -2.57 -7.57 -3.01
CA GLU A 111 -3.01 -8.55 -4.01
C GLU A 111 -4.51 -8.79 -3.91
N THR A 112 -5.05 -8.75 -2.69
CA THR A 112 -6.46 -8.94 -2.37
C THR A 112 -6.96 -7.89 -1.39
N LEU A 113 -8.28 -7.77 -1.24
CA LEU A 113 -8.89 -6.88 -0.24
C LEU A 113 -8.52 -7.25 1.20
N VAL A 114 -8.31 -8.54 1.47
CA VAL A 114 -7.87 -9.02 2.79
C VAL A 114 -6.49 -8.46 3.17
N ASP A 115 -5.60 -8.30 2.16
CA ASP A 115 -4.31 -7.64 2.40
C ASP A 115 -4.48 -6.20 2.85
N LEU A 116 -5.54 -5.54 2.37
CA LEU A 116 -5.87 -4.17 2.69
C LEU A 116 -6.38 -4.02 4.13
N GLU A 117 -7.34 -4.86 4.56
CA GLU A 117 -7.92 -4.85 5.90
C GLU A 117 -6.86 -4.97 7.01
N SER A 118 -5.78 -5.69 6.72
CA SER A 118 -4.68 -5.88 7.67
C SER A 118 -3.73 -4.69 7.79
N LYS A 119 -3.94 -3.58 7.07
CA LYS A 119 -3.02 -2.43 7.04
C LYS A 119 -3.55 -1.25 7.85
N PRO A 120 -2.66 -0.45 8.45
CA PRO A 120 -3.05 0.68 9.30
C PRO A 120 -3.46 1.91 8.45
N PHE A 121 -4.52 1.80 7.64
CA PHE A 121 -5.03 2.91 6.83
C PHE A 121 -5.31 4.17 7.62
N GLN A 122 -5.93 3.99 8.79
CA GLN A 122 -6.42 5.05 9.63
C GLN A 122 -5.31 5.94 10.23
N SER A 123 -4.05 5.50 10.14
CA SER A 123 -2.91 6.25 10.67
C SER A 123 -2.26 7.19 9.68
N PHE A 124 -2.71 7.21 8.40
CA PHE A 124 -2.07 8.01 7.35
C PHE A 124 -2.96 9.17 6.90
N GLY A 125 -2.40 10.37 6.84
CA GLY A 125 -3.11 11.56 6.36
C GLY A 125 -3.26 11.60 4.84
N ARG A 126 -2.31 11.02 4.09
CA ARG A 126 -2.35 10.94 2.63
C ARG A 126 -1.90 9.57 2.16
N VAL A 127 -2.72 8.94 1.34
CA VAL A 127 -2.47 7.63 0.77
C VAL A 127 -2.38 7.73 -0.76
N GLY A 128 -1.35 7.11 -1.32
CA GLY A 128 -1.21 6.94 -2.77
C GLY A 128 -1.53 5.51 -3.19
N ILE A 129 -2.20 5.35 -4.32
CA ILE A 129 -2.54 4.06 -4.90
C ILE A 129 -1.93 3.98 -6.30
N THR A 130 -1.25 2.88 -6.60
CA THR A 130 -0.82 2.54 -7.95
C THR A 130 -1.11 1.07 -8.23
N ALA A 131 -1.27 0.69 -9.50
CA ALA A 131 -1.61 -0.68 -9.87
C ALA A 131 -0.74 -1.21 -11.01
N GLY A 132 -0.47 -2.51 -10.96
CA GLY A 132 0.17 -3.21 -12.08
C GLY A 132 -0.68 -3.18 -13.34
N ALA A 133 -0.04 -3.24 -14.52
CA ALA A 133 -0.72 -3.16 -15.83
C ALA A 133 -1.78 -4.27 -16.05
N SER A 134 -1.61 -5.43 -15.41
CA SER A 134 -2.53 -6.56 -15.50
C SER A 134 -3.55 -6.64 -14.36
N THR A 135 -3.59 -5.61 -13.48
CA THR A 135 -4.53 -5.58 -12.37
C THR A 135 -5.95 -5.29 -12.87
N PRO A 136 -6.96 -6.10 -12.52
CA PRO A 136 -8.34 -5.83 -12.90
C PRO A 136 -8.85 -4.52 -12.29
N ASN A 137 -9.52 -3.69 -13.09
CA ASN A 137 -10.07 -2.40 -12.64
C ASN A 137 -10.98 -2.55 -11.42
N LYS A 138 -11.75 -3.66 -11.33
CA LYS A 138 -12.61 -3.94 -10.20
C LYS A 138 -11.86 -3.94 -8.86
N ILE A 139 -10.67 -4.54 -8.80
CA ILE A 139 -9.86 -4.57 -7.58
C ILE A 139 -9.37 -3.16 -7.23
N ILE A 140 -8.99 -2.36 -8.23
CA ILE A 140 -8.54 -0.98 -8.04
C ILE A 140 -9.67 -0.13 -7.46
N GLU A 141 -10.89 -0.24 -8.02
CA GLU A 141 -12.08 0.46 -7.54
C GLU A 141 -12.48 0.04 -6.12
N GLU A 142 -12.38 -1.24 -5.80
CA GLU A 142 -12.66 -1.75 -4.45
C GLU A 142 -11.65 -1.22 -3.42
N VAL A 143 -10.37 -1.20 -3.76
CA VAL A 143 -9.32 -0.61 -2.91
C VAL A 143 -9.56 0.88 -2.69
N GLN A 144 -9.95 1.61 -3.74
CA GLN A 144 -10.26 3.02 -3.66
C GLN A 144 -11.48 3.27 -2.75
N LYS A 145 -12.58 2.55 -2.95
CA LYS A 145 -13.78 2.65 -2.11
C LYS A 145 -13.50 2.37 -0.64
N MET A 146 -12.73 1.33 -0.33
CA MET A 146 -12.37 1.03 1.05
C MET A 146 -11.54 2.15 1.69
N SER A 147 -10.65 2.79 0.93
CA SER A 147 -9.87 3.92 1.45
C SER A 147 -10.73 5.16 1.71
N GLU A 148 -11.74 5.40 0.88
CA GLU A 148 -12.70 6.50 1.03
C GLU A 148 -13.67 6.23 2.20
N MET A 149 -14.24 5.02 2.31
CA MET A 149 -15.13 4.63 3.41
C MET A 149 -14.43 4.68 4.78
N SER A 150 -13.19 4.24 4.85
CA SER A 150 -12.39 4.34 6.09
C SER A 150 -12.20 5.80 6.51
N PHE A 151 -12.04 6.72 5.57
CA PHE A 151 -11.91 8.15 5.85
C PHE A 151 -13.25 8.77 6.29
N GLU A 152 -14.37 8.44 5.64
CA GLU A 152 -15.71 8.88 6.05
C GLU A 152 -16.09 8.35 7.42
N GLN A 153 -15.82 7.08 7.72
CA GLN A 153 -16.04 6.51 9.04
C GLN A 153 -15.22 7.20 10.13
N MET A 154 -13.96 7.54 9.84
CA MET A 154 -13.13 8.33 10.77
C MET A 154 -13.65 9.74 10.99
N LEU A 155 -14.17 10.39 9.95
CA LEU A 155 -14.82 11.69 10.07
C LEU A 155 -16.09 11.57 10.93
N ASP A 156 -16.96 10.61 10.64
CA ASP A 156 -18.18 10.37 11.40
C ASP A 156 -17.89 10.04 12.88
N GLU A 157 -16.90 9.21 13.17
CA GLU A 157 -16.45 8.92 14.52
C GLU A 157 -15.84 10.16 15.19
N SER A 158 -15.12 11.00 14.46
CA SER A 158 -14.54 12.24 15.01
C SER A 158 -15.58 13.33 15.29
N PHE A 159 -16.71 13.30 14.56
CA PHE A 159 -17.83 14.24 14.72
C PHE A 159 -18.91 13.73 15.70
N LYS A 160 -18.92 12.45 16.08
CA LYS A 160 -19.79 11.96 17.15
C LYS A 160 -19.36 12.56 18.49
N THR A 161 -19.91 13.71 18.83
CA THR A 161 -19.84 14.30 20.16
C THR A 161 -21.13 13.97 20.89
N ILE A 162 -21.10 13.08 21.87
CA ILE A 162 -22.22 12.82 22.75
C ILE A 162 -22.39 14.05 23.63
N ARG A 163 -23.58 14.66 23.58
CA ARG A 163 -23.92 15.85 24.37
C ARG A 163 -24.54 15.44 25.68
N ASN A 164 -24.34 16.26 26.70
CA ASN A 164 -24.96 16.02 28.00
C ASN A 164 -26.50 16.03 27.89
N GLY A 165 -27.15 14.95 28.34
CA GLY A 165 -28.60 14.75 28.24
C GLY A 165 -29.07 14.08 26.93
N GLU A 166 -28.15 13.65 26.06
CA GLU A 166 -28.47 12.88 24.86
C GLU A 166 -28.73 11.40 25.21
N VAL A 167 -29.77 10.82 24.61
CA VAL A 167 -30.07 9.39 24.73
C VAL A 167 -29.30 8.63 23.67
N VAL A 168 -28.46 7.71 24.10
CA VAL A 168 -27.68 6.85 23.23
C VAL A 168 -28.03 5.38 23.43
N GLU A 169 -28.04 4.61 22.36
CA GLU A 169 -28.18 3.15 22.42
C GLU A 169 -26.80 2.52 22.64
N GLY A 170 -26.72 1.50 23.49
CA GLY A 170 -25.48 0.80 23.79
C GLY A 170 -25.72 -0.69 23.96
N THR A 171 -24.70 -1.50 23.65
CA THR A 171 -24.70 -2.95 23.91
C THR A 171 -23.94 -3.23 25.20
N VAL A 172 -24.54 -4.01 26.08
CA VAL A 172 -23.89 -4.42 27.35
C VAL A 172 -22.69 -5.31 27.01
N ILE A 173 -21.50 -4.95 27.50
CA ILE A 173 -20.25 -5.68 27.29
C ILE A 173 -19.70 -6.30 28.58
N ASP A 174 -20.07 -5.77 29.72
CA ASP A 174 -19.69 -6.32 31.03
C ASP A 174 -20.67 -5.87 32.10
N VAL A 175 -20.94 -6.72 33.12
CA VAL A 175 -21.79 -6.42 34.27
C VAL A 175 -21.01 -6.76 35.53
N LYS A 176 -20.84 -5.77 36.42
CA LYS A 176 -20.21 -5.91 37.70
C LYS A 176 -21.23 -5.68 38.85
N ASP A 177 -20.85 -5.98 40.06
CA ASP A 177 -21.74 -5.86 41.22
C ASP A 177 -22.31 -4.44 41.40
N ASP A 178 -21.59 -3.42 40.98
CA ASP A 178 -21.90 -2.01 41.20
C ASP A 178 -22.10 -1.18 39.94
N GLN A 179 -21.83 -1.75 38.74
CA GLN A 179 -21.90 -1.02 37.47
C GLN A 179 -22.14 -1.91 36.25
N ILE A 180 -22.77 -1.36 35.21
CA ILE A 180 -22.96 -1.95 33.91
C ILE A 180 -22.09 -1.19 32.93
N ILE A 181 -21.31 -1.90 32.12
CA ILE A 181 -20.45 -1.32 31.09
C ILE A 181 -21.07 -1.57 29.71
N LEU A 182 -21.20 -0.50 28.93
CA LEU A 182 -21.88 -0.47 27.65
C LEU A 182 -20.93 0.00 26.56
N ASN A 183 -20.88 -0.72 25.45
CA ASN A 183 -20.34 -0.18 24.23
C ASN A 183 -21.41 0.72 23.57
N ILE A 184 -21.16 2.01 23.57
CA ILE A 184 -22.05 3.05 23.01
C ILE A 184 -21.58 3.56 21.65
N GLY A 185 -20.58 2.86 21.01
CA GLY A 185 -20.02 3.28 19.74
C GLY A 185 -19.22 4.60 19.80
N TYR A 186 -18.66 4.94 20.95
CA TYR A 186 -17.86 6.15 21.18
C TYR A 186 -16.43 5.79 21.64
N LYS A 187 -15.56 6.80 21.78
CA LYS A 187 -14.14 6.65 22.20
C LYS A 187 -13.97 6.09 23.62
N ALA A 188 -15.02 6.13 24.42
CA ALA A 188 -15.08 5.57 25.76
C ALA A 188 -16.36 4.78 25.93
N ASP A 189 -16.31 3.73 26.76
CA ASP A 189 -17.47 2.95 27.12
C ASP A 189 -18.40 3.76 28.02
N GLY A 190 -19.70 3.54 27.88
CA GLY A 190 -20.71 4.05 28.80
C GLY A 190 -20.68 3.25 30.10
N ILE A 191 -20.79 3.93 31.26
CA ILE A 191 -20.89 3.28 32.57
C ILE A 191 -22.18 3.74 33.21
N ILE A 192 -23.04 2.78 33.61
CA ILE A 192 -24.24 3.02 34.42
C ILE A 192 -23.98 2.43 35.79
N THR A 193 -23.97 3.30 36.81
CA THR A 193 -23.82 2.84 38.18
C THR A 193 -25.11 2.21 38.71
N ARG A 194 -25.02 1.34 39.71
CA ARG A 194 -26.19 0.71 40.34
C ARG A 194 -27.27 1.74 40.74
N ASN A 195 -26.87 2.87 41.33
CA ASN A 195 -27.78 3.92 41.78
C ASN A 195 -28.50 4.67 40.64
N GLU A 196 -27.92 4.65 39.43
CA GLU A 196 -28.54 5.21 38.22
C GLU A 196 -29.47 4.23 37.57
N TYR A 197 -29.20 2.91 37.71
CA TYR A 197 -30.02 1.85 37.11
C TYR A 197 -31.29 1.57 37.95
N THR A 198 -31.17 1.53 39.28
CA THR A 198 -32.31 1.21 40.20
C THR A 198 -32.19 1.90 41.52
N ASN A 199 -33.35 2.24 42.10
CA ASN A 199 -33.48 2.79 43.49
C ASN A 199 -33.63 1.68 44.56
N GLU A 200 -33.67 0.40 44.17
CA GLU A 200 -33.83 -0.71 45.11
C GLU A 200 -32.47 -1.10 45.74
N ALA A 201 -32.45 -1.24 47.04
CA ALA A 201 -31.21 -1.33 47.83
C ALA A 201 -30.41 -2.66 47.65
N ASN A 202 -30.99 -3.73 47.09
CA ASN A 202 -30.37 -5.07 47.02
C ASN A 202 -30.55 -5.78 45.66
N VAL A 203 -30.55 -5.07 44.55
CA VAL A 203 -30.61 -5.67 43.23
C VAL A 203 -29.22 -6.14 42.79
N ASP A 204 -29.10 -7.40 42.47
CA ASP A 204 -27.91 -7.96 41.85
C ASP A 204 -27.97 -7.71 40.36
N LEU A 205 -27.14 -6.77 39.86
CA LEU A 205 -27.11 -6.37 38.45
C LEU A 205 -26.80 -7.54 37.52
N THR A 206 -26.03 -8.53 37.95
CA THR A 206 -25.66 -9.70 37.17
C THR A 206 -26.82 -10.66 36.87
N THR A 207 -27.91 -10.57 37.69
CA THR A 207 -29.12 -11.39 37.49
C THR A 207 -30.18 -10.69 36.62
N VAL A 208 -30.14 -9.37 36.53
CA VAL A 208 -31.17 -8.55 35.88
C VAL A 208 -30.75 -8.09 34.49
N VAL A 209 -29.43 -7.98 34.24
CA VAL A 209 -28.88 -7.56 32.96
C VAL A 209 -27.97 -8.67 32.42
N SER A 210 -28.16 -9.07 31.18
CA SER A 210 -27.31 -10.05 30.47
C SER A 210 -26.44 -9.35 29.44
N VAL A 211 -25.24 -9.87 29.24
CA VAL A 211 -24.32 -9.49 28.18
C VAL A 211 -24.78 -10.03 26.84
#